data_02a6b1c40d58eb481228146216371d44
#
_entry.id   02a6b1c40d58eb481228146216371d44
#
_cell.length_a   1.000
_cell.length_b   1.000
_cell.length_c   1.000
_cell.angle_alpha   90.00
_cell.angle_beta   90.00
_cell.angle_gamma   90.00
#
_symmetry.space_group_name_H-M   'P 1'
#
loop_
_entity.id
_entity.type
_entity.pdbx_description
1 polymer ?
#
loop_
_entity_poly.entity_id
_entity_poly.type
_entity_poly.pdbx_seq_one_letter_code
_entity_poly.pdbx_strand_id
1 'polypeptide(L)'
;MALNLKITYRPARKADMPQLHNLIVELATFEKEPHAVCINPKQMQQWGFQKQPYFKAWVAICQKKIIGMAVYYFAYSTWTGPAVYLEDLWVVEAFRRKGVGKALFEKVRRAGLQKKCIRMSWQVLHWNQPAIDFYTAL
;
A
#
# COMPACT_ATOMS: atom_id res chain seq x y z
N MET A 1 -15.18 -13.82 -23.00
CA MET A 1 -13.95 -13.33 -23.63
C MET A 1 -13.17 -12.53 -22.62
N ALA A 2 -11.93 -12.93 -22.37
CA ALA A 2 -11.09 -12.21 -21.42
C ALA A 2 -10.63 -10.88 -22.03
N LEU A 3 -10.94 -9.78 -21.37
CA LEU A 3 -10.41 -8.49 -21.75
C LEU A 3 -9.01 -8.35 -21.15
N ASN A 4 -8.02 -8.10 -21.99
CA ASN A 4 -6.68 -7.77 -21.53
C ASN A 4 -6.69 -6.33 -21.00
N LEU A 5 -7.03 -6.18 -19.72
CA LEU A 5 -7.04 -4.88 -19.07
C LEU A 5 -5.62 -4.50 -18.66
N LYS A 6 -5.17 -3.38 -19.15
CA LYS A 6 -3.84 -2.86 -18.82
C LYS A 6 -3.86 -2.25 -17.43
N ILE A 7 -2.95 -2.71 -16.58
CA ILE A 7 -2.74 -2.16 -15.24
C ILE A 7 -1.45 -1.35 -15.25
N THR A 8 -1.53 -0.11 -14.81
CA THR A 8 -0.37 0.78 -14.71
C THR A 8 -0.10 1.13 -13.24
N TYR A 9 1.13 1.50 -12.94
CA TYR A 9 1.58 1.79 -11.58
C TYR A 9 2.25 3.15 -11.55
N ARG A 10 1.92 3.94 -10.56
CA ARG A 10 2.59 5.24 -10.34
C ARG A 10 2.57 5.63 -8.87
N PRO A 11 3.42 6.58 -8.45
CA PRO A 11 3.28 7.17 -7.13
C PRO A 11 1.91 7.83 -6.98
N ALA A 12 1.37 7.75 -5.78
CA ALA A 12 0.08 8.39 -5.47
C ALA A 12 0.20 9.91 -5.57
N ARG A 13 -0.90 10.54 -5.97
CA ARG A 13 -1.05 11.99 -6.04
C ARG A 13 -2.02 12.46 -4.97
N LYS A 14 -1.97 13.75 -4.65
CA LYS A 14 -2.88 14.34 -3.67
C LYS A 14 -4.35 14.06 -4.00
N ALA A 15 -4.70 14.17 -5.28
CA ALA A 15 -6.06 13.93 -5.77
C ALA A 15 -6.53 12.46 -5.61
N ASP A 16 -5.60 11.53 -5.39
CA ASP A 16 -5.94 10.12 -5.21
C ASP A 16 -6.44 9.78 -3.80
N MET A 17 -6.26 10.67 -2.85
CA MET A 17 -6.53 10.36 -1.44
C MET A 17 -7.97 9.93 -1.15
N PRO A 18 -9.02 10.49 -1.77
CA PRO A 18 -10.36 9.93 -1.57
C PRO A 18 -10.46 8.46 -1.95
N GLN A 19 -9.87 8.04 -3.08
CA GLN A 19 -9.88 6.64 -3.49
C GLN A 19 -9.03 5.76 -2.55
N LEU A 20 -7.85 6.24 -2.13
CA LEU A 20 -7.03 5.51 -1.17
C LEU A 20 -7.75 5.33 0.16
N HIS A 21 -8.42 6.35 0.63
CA HIS A 21 -9.20 6.27 1.86
C HIS A 21 -10.25 5.15 1.77
N ASN A 22 -10.95 5.05 0.64
CA ASN A 22 -11.91 3.98 0.42
C ASN A 22 -11.25 2.59 0.51
N LEU A 23 -10.06 2.44 -0.08
CA LEU A 23 -9.32 1.17 -0.02
C LEU A 23 -8.83 0.85 1.40
N ILE A 24 -8.44 1.86 2.16
CA ILE A 24 -8.05 1.70 3.57
C ILE A 24 -9.25 1.20 4.39
N VAL A 25 -10.43 1.76 4.15
CA VAL A 25 -11.66 1.33 4.83
C VAL A 25 -12.02 -0.11 4.43
N GLU A 26 -11.87 -0.48 3.15
CA GLU A 26 -12.06 -1.86 2.71
C GLU A 26 -11.12 -2.81 3.44
N LEU A 27 -9.84 -2.46 3.54
CA LEU A 27 -8.85 -3.26 4.24
C LEU A 27 -9.20 -3.41 5.73
N ALA A 28 -9.53 -2.31 6.39
CA ALA A 28 -9.92 -2.32 7.80
C ALA A 28 -11.15 -3.21 8.03
N THR A 29 -12.13 -3.14 7.13
CA THR A 29 -13.33 -3.97 7.20
C THR A 29 -12.98 -5.44 7.05
N PHE A 30 -12.09 -5.78 6.10
CA PHE A 30 -11.60 -7.14 5.93
C PHE A 30 -10.89 -7.62 7.20
N GLU A 31 -10.13 -6.75 7.84
CA GLU A 31 -9.40 -7.07 9.08
C GLU A 31 -10.31 -7.04 10.33
N LYS A 32 -11.62 -6.96 10.14
CA LYS A 32 -12.64 -6.96 11.20
C LYS A 32 -12.56 -5.75 12.13
N GLU A 33 -12.05 -4.64 11.60
CA GLU A 33 -11.92 -3.37 12.32
C GLU A 33 -12.58 -2.23 11.53
N PRO A 34 -13.90 -2.33 11.22
CA PRO A 34 -14.55 -1.36 10.32
C PRO A 34 -14.61 0.07 10.86
N HIS A 35 -14.44 0.24 12.17
CA HIS A 35 -14.48 1.56 12.81
C HIS A 35 -13.11 2.09 13.20
N ALA A 36 -12.02 1.39 12.82
CA ALA A 36 -10.67 1.78 13.19
C ALA A 36 -10.18 3.02 12.44
N VAL A 37 -10.68 3.26 11.22
CA VAL A 37 -10.23 4.37 10.39
C VAL A 37 -10.91 5.66 10.85
N CYS A 38 -10.15 6.52 11.53
CA CYS A 38 -10.65 7.77 12.12
C CYS A 38 -10.25 9.01 11.33
N ILE A 39 -9.44 8.85 10.28
CA ILE A 39 -8.97 9.97 9.45
C ILE A 39 -9.84 10.11 8.20
N ASN A 40 -9.78 11.28 7.59
CA ASN A 40 -10.50 11.56 6.36
C ASN A 40 -9.54 11.85 5.20
N PRO A 41 -10.03 11.87 3.93
CA PRO A 41 -9.16 12.12 2.79
C PRO A 41 -8.42 13.45 2.84
N LYS A 42 -9.03 14.49 3.39
CA LYS A 42 -8.41 15.81 3.47
C LYS A 42 -7.20 15.80 4.40
N GLN A 43 -7.29 15.09 5.51
CA GLN A 43 -6.17 14.90 6.42
C GLN A 43 -5.05 14.10 5.74
N MET A 44 -5.40 13.06 4.99
CA MET A 44 -4.43 12.29 4.23
C MET A 44 -3.70 13.17 3.20
N GLN A 45 -4.42 14.07 2.53
CA GLN A 45 -3.82 15.01 1.60
C GLN A 45 -2.80 15.91 2.30
N GLN A 46 -3.12 16.37 3.48
CA GLN A 46 -2.21 17.22 4.27
C GLN A 46 -0.95 16.44 4.66
N TRP A 47 -1.11 15.27 5.27
CA TRP A 47 0.00 14.51 5.83
C TRP A 47 0.87 13.81 4.79
N GLY A 48 0.31 13.45 3.66
CA GLY A 48 1.04 12.75 2.60
C GLY A 48 1.73 13.66 1.61
N PHE A 49 1.33 14.94 1.53
CA PHE A 49 1.79 15.87 0.47
C PHE A 49 2.33 17.19 1.00
N GLN A 50 2.69 17.23 2.27
CA GLN A 50 3.43 18.34 2.84
C GLN A 50 4.93 18.20 2.56
N LYS A 51 5.71 19.20 2.90
CA LYS A 51 7.15 19.25 2.61
C LYS A 51 7.90 18.03 3.16
N GLN A 52 7.55 17.59 4.37
CA GLN A 52 8.09 16.35 4.96
C GLN A 52 6.90 15.42 5.22
N PRO A 53 6.51 14.62 4.22
CA PRO A 53 5.32 13.79 4.35
C PRO A 53 5.51 12.67 5.37
N TYR A 54 4.42 12.32 6.06
CA TYR A 54 4.44 11.21 7.00
C TYR A 54 4.40 9.85 6.31
N PHE A 55 3.87 9.80 5.08
CA PHE A 55 3.78 8.57 4.32
C PHE A 55 3.89 8.83 2.83
N LYS A 56 4.16 7.78 2.10
CA LYS A 56 4.13 7.76 0.63
C LYS A 56 3.28 6.57 0.20
N ALA A 57 2.87 6.57 -1.05
CA ALA A 57 2.07 5.46 -1.57
C ALA A 57 2.34 5.25 -3.05
N TRP A 58 2.19 3.99 -3.48
CA TRP A 58 2.09 3.60 -4.87
C TRP A 58 0.67 3.13 -5.15
N VAL A 59 0.19 3.41 -6.34
CA VAL A 59 -1.15 2.99 -6.77
C VAL A 59 -1.07 2.17 -8.05
N ALA A 60 -1.98 1.21 -8.16
CA ALA A 60 -2.23 0.42 -9.36
C ALA A 60 -3.54 0.93 -9.97
N ILE A 61 -3.53 1.18 -11.27
CA ILE A 61 -4.64 1.84 -11.97
C ILE A 61 -5.06 0.99 -13.14
N CYS A 62 -6.37 0.78 -13.26
CA CYS A 62 -7.00 0.14 -14.40
C CYS A 62 -8.22 0.96 -14.81
N GLN A 63 -8.29 1.35 -16.10
CA GLN A 63 -9.40 2.13 -16.64
C GLN A 63 -9.69 3.39 -15.79
N LYS A 64 -8.63 4.14 -15.48
CA LYS A 64 -8.70 5.41 -14.72
C LYS A 64 -9.14 5.24 -13.27
N LYS A 65 -9.23 4.01 -12.78
CA LYS A 65 -9.65 3.73 -11.42
C LYS A 65 -8.50 3.08 -10.63
N ILE A 66 -8.31 3.49 -9.39
CA ILE A 66 -7.33 2.88 -8.51
C ILE A 66 -7.88 1.54 -8.02
N ILE A 67 -7.16 0.45 -8.34
CA ILE A 67 -7.58 -0.91 -8.00
C ILE A 67 -6.63 -1.56 -6.99
N GLY A 68 -5.59 -0.87 -6.58
CA GLY A 68 -4.66 -1.36 -5.58
C GLY A 68 -3.78 -0.24 -5.06
N MET A 69 -3.24 -0.44 -3.88
CA MET A 69 -2.38 0.53 -3.22
C MET A 69 -1.32 -0.14 -2.37
N ALA A 70 -0.21 0.54 -2.18
CA ALA A 70 0.79 0.23 -1.16
C ALA A 70 1.15 1.52 -0.45
N VAL A 71 0.89 1.59 0.85
CA VAL A 71 1.21 2.75 1.69
C VAL A 71 2.43 2.40 2.52
N TYR A 72 3.42 3.28 2.54
CA TYR A 72 4.68 3.01 3.21
C TYR A 72 5.30 4.28 3.77
N TYR A 73 6.26 4.10 4.67
CA TYR A 73 7.05 5.21 5.19
C TYR A 73 8.44 4.71 5.60
N PHE A 74 9.37 5.63 5.75
CA PHE A 74 10.73 5.30 6.16
C PHE A 74 10.82 5.39 7.68
N ALA A 75 11.40 4.35 8.28
CA ALA A 75 11.54 4.20 9.71
C ALA A 75 13.03 4.04 10.07
N TYR A 76 13.34 4.16 11.33
CA TYR A 76 14.71 3.99 11.82
C TYR A 76 14.71 3.06 13.02
N SER A 77 15.56 2.04 12.96
CA SER A 77 15.83 1.16 14.11
C SER A 77 17.19 1.52 14.69
N THR A 78 17.23 1.73 16.01
CA THR A 78 18.51 1.97 16.69
C THR A 78 19.42 0.75 16.66
N TRP A 79 18.87 -0.45 16.38
CA TRP A 79 19.65 -1.67 16.30
C TRP A 79 20.15 -1.96 14.88
N THR A 80 19.35 -1.65 13.87
CA THR A 80 19.66 -2.08 12.50
C THR A 80 19.70 -0.93 11.47
N GLY A 81 19.31 0.30 11.84
CA GLY A 81 19.39 1.45 10.95
C GLY A 81 18.13 1.73 10.14
N PRO A 82 18.27 2.42 9.00
CA PRO A 82 17.11 2.82 8.19
C PRO A 82 16.35 1.62 7.63
N ALA A 83 15.02 1.73 7.63
CA ALA A 83 14.13 0.70 7.11
C ALA A 83 12.99 1.34 6.33
N VAL A 84 12.43 0.59 5.39
CA VAL A 84 11.15 0.95 4.77
C VAL A 84 10.08 0.08 5.42
N TYR A 85 8.99 0.72 5.87
CA TYR A 85 7.88 0.03 6.51
C TYR A 85 6.66 0.08 5.62
N LEU A 86 6.16 -1.10 5.24
CA LEU A 86 4.94 -1.24 4.46
C LEU A 86 3.75 -1.26 5.42
N GLU A 87 3.00 -0.15 5.45
CA GLU A 87 1.84 0.01 6.33
C GLU A 87 0.64 -0.77 5.82
N ASP A 88 0.27 -0.54 4.56
CA ASP A 88 -0.89 -1.18 3.95
C ASP A 88 -0.55 -1.65 2.55
N LEU A 89 -1.01 -2.86 2.21
CA LEU A 89 -0.98 -3.40 0.86
C LEU A 89 -2.35 -4.01 0.59
N TRP A 90 -3.08 -3.44 -0.38
CA TRP A 90 -4.45 -3.88 -0.67
C TRP A 90 -4.73 -3.82 -2.15
N VAL A 91 -5.34 -4.87 -2.66
CA VAL A 91 -5.81 -4.97 -4.05
C VAL A 91 -7.28 -5.34 -3.99
N VAL A 92 -8.12 -4.64 -4.77
CA VAL A 92 -9.55 -4.96 -4.82
C VAL A 92 -9.73 -6.38 -5.32
N GLU A 93 -10.74 -7.06 -4.81
CA GLU A 93 -10.92 -8.51 -5.00
C GLU A 93 -10.90 -8.93 -6.47
N ALA A 94 -11.57 -8.16 -7.33
CA ALA A 94 -11.65 -8.47 -8.77
C ALA A 94 -10.30 -8.50 -9.49
N PHE A 95 -9.28 -7.87 -8.91
CA PHE A 95 -7.94 -7.75 -9.49
C PHE A 95 -6.88 -8.56 -8.76
N ARG A 96 -7.28 -9.41 -7.82
CA ARG A 96 -6.35 -10.30 -7.13
C ARG A 96 -5.91 -11.46 -8.01
N ARG A 97 -4.78 -12.09 -7.63
CA ARG A 97 -4.17 -13.23 -8.34
C ARG A 97 -3.71 -12.87 -9.76
N LYS A 98 -3.43 -11.58 -10.00
CA LYS A 98 -2.93 -11.08 -11.29
C LYS A 98 -1.56 -10.41 -11.16
N GLY A 99 -0.88 -10.62 -10.01
CA GLY A 99 0.43 -10.06 -9.77
C GLY A 99 0.45 -8.59 -9.34
N VAL A 100 -0.71 -7.98 -9.08
CA VAL A 100 -0.81 -6.56 -8.70
C VAL A 100 -0.15 -6.32 -7.34
N GLY A 101 -0.46 -7.14 -6.34
CA GLY A 101 0.13 -7.01 -5.00
C GLY A 101 1.64 -7.16 -5.04
N LYS A 102 2.15 -8.13 -5.78
CA LYS A 102 3.59 -8.35 -5.95
C LYS A 102 4.26 -7.15 -6.61
N ALA A 103 3.63 -6.58 -7.64
CA ALA A 103 4.16 -5.41 -8.34
C ALA A 103 4.22 -4.18 -7.42
N LEU A 104 3.17 -3.96 -6.62
CA LEU A 104 3.14 -2.88 -5.64
C LEU A 104 4.20 -3.06 -4.55
N PHE A 105 4.31 -4.29 -4.02
CA PHE A 105 5.35 -4.62 -3.05
C PHE A 105 6.74 -4.30 -3.59
N GLU A 106 7.01 -4.67 -4.85
CA GLU A 106 8.29 -4.43 -5.50
C GLU A 106 8.59 -2.93 -5.64
N LYS A 107 7.57 -2.11 -5.91
CA LYS A 107 7.74 -0.65 -5.97
C LYS A 107 8.19 -0.08 -4.62
N VAL A 108 7.62 -0.59 -3.53
CA VAL A 108 8.02 -0.17 -2.18
C VAL A 108 9.43 -0.65 -1.86
N ARG A 109 9.75 -1.89 -2.21
CA ARG A 109 11.10 -2.43 -2.01
C ARG A 109 12.15 -1.56 -2.71
N ARG A 110 11.89 -1.18 -3.96
CA ARG A 110 12.80 -0.31 -4.74
C ARG A 110 12.93 1.08 -4.11
N ALA A 111 11.82 1.64 -3.60
CA ALA A 111 11.86 2.92 -2.91
C ALA A 111 12.78 2.85 -1.68
N GLY A 112 12.72 1.74 -0.94
CA GLY A 112 13.61 1.50 0.19
C GLY A 112 15.08 1.42 -0.23
N LEU A 113 15.37 0.71 -1.33
CA LEU A 113 16.74 0.61 -1.85
C LEU A 113 17.28 1.97 -2.28
N GLN A 114 16.47 2.77 -2.96
CA GLN A 114 16.88 4.13 -3.38
C GLN A 114 17.17 5.02 -2.17
N LYS A 115 16.48 4.84 -1.07
CA LYS A 115 16.66 5.57 0.17
C LYS A 115 17.78 4.96 1.03
N LYS A 116 18.45 3.92 0.53
CA LYS A 116 19.52 3.19 1.23
C LYS A 116 19.05 2.52 2.53
N CYS A 117 17.79 2.09 2.56
CA CYS A 117 17.28 1.28 3.65
C CYS A 117 17.93 -0.11 3.62
N ILE A 118 18.20 -0.66 4.79
CA ILE A 118 18.82 -1.98 4.93
C ILE A 118 17.80 -3.06 5.24
N ARG A 119 16.55 -2.67 5.46
CA ARG A 119 15.49 -3.61 5.84
C ARG A 119 14.15 -3.12 5.36
N MET A 120 13.27 -4.07 5.02
CA MET A 120 11.87 -3.83 4.76
C MET A 120 11.05 -4.61 5.78
N SER A 121 10.08 -3.96 6.41
CA SER A 121 9.25 -4.56 7.45
C SER A 121 7.77 -4.33 7.17
N TRP A 122 6.94 -5.23 7.68
CA TRP A 122 5.49 -5.12 7.65
C TRP A 122 4.90 -5.99 8.74
N GLN A 123 3.58 -5.89 8.96
CA GLN A 123 2.84 -6.73 9.88
C GLN A 123 1.73 -7.45 9.17
N VAL A 124 1.38 -8.64 9.65
CA VAL A 124 0.25 -9.41 9.16
C VAL A 124 -0.48 -10.02 10.35
N LEU A 125 -1.82 -9.98 10.34
CA LEU A 125 -2.63 -10.57 11.40
C LEU A 125 -2.50 -12.08 11.36
N HIS A 126 -2.37 -12.71 12.53
CA HIS A 126 -2.11 -14.16 12.63
C HIS A 126 -3.22 -15.03 12.03
N TRP A 127 -4.44 -14.51 11.92
CA TRP A 127 -5.58 -15.22 11.33
C TRP A 127 -5.74 -14.96 9.82
N ASN A 128 -4.99 -14.00 9.26
CA ASN A 128 -5.13 -13.60 7.86
C ASN A 128 -4.32 -14.51 6.95
N GLN A 129 -4.83 -15.72 6.72
CA GLN A 129 -4.11 -16.73 5.95
C GLN A 129 -3.83 -16.31 4.50
N PRO A 130 -4.77 -15.67 3.76
CA PRO A 130 -4.43 -15.21 2.41
C PRO A 130 -3.23 -14.25 2.38
N ALA A 131 -3.13 -13.33 3.32
CA ALA A 131 -1.99 -12.41 3.41
C ALA A 131 -0.70 -13.16 3.78
N ILE A 132 -0.77 -14.07 4.75
CA ILE A 132 0.38 -14.89 5.15
C ILE A 132 0.91 -15.67 3.94
N ASP A 133 0.02 -16.30 3.19
CA ASP A 133 0.40 -17.07 2.00
C ASP A 133 1.03 -16.18 0.95
N PHE A 134 0.47 -14.98 0.74
CA PHE A 134 1.02 -14.01 -0.20
C PHE A 134 2.46 -13.63 0.16
N TYR A 135 2.71 -13.23 1.42
CA TYR A 135 4.05 -12.81 1.85
C TYR A 135 5.04 -13.98 1.87
N THR A 136 4.58 -15.17 2.21
CA THR A 136 5.43 -16.36 2.21
C THR A 136 5.90 -16.72 0.80
N ALA A 137 5.08 -16.45 -0.21
CA ALA A 137 5.41 -16.76 -1.61
C ALA A 137 6.31 -15.73 -2.29
N LEU A 138 6.56 -14.60 -1.65
CA LEU A 138 7.42 -13.54 -2.23
C LEU A 138 8.89 -13.95 -2.30
#